data_eb9a821fedb9490e0fa5d6ca9662e6e9
#
_entry.id   eb9a821fedb9490e0fa5d6ca9662e6e9
#
_cell.length_a   1.000
_cell.length_b   1.000
_cell.length_c   1.000
_cell.angle_alpha   90.00
_cell.angle_beta   90.00
_cell.angle_gamma   90.00
#
_symmetry.space_group_name_H-M   'P 1'
#
loop_
_entity.id
_entity.type
_entity.pdbx_description
1 polymer ?
#
loop_
_entity_poly.entity_id
_entity_poly.type
_entity_poly.pdbx_seq_one_letter_code
_entity_poly.pdbx_strand_id
1 'polypeptide(L)'
;MAPTSALALASVAESGGHWLMGHFNKIRKENTGQPAREWSQSVPNEGLIYYRFAFNSERVLVTSPKGLAEVLVHKNYEFVKPSTIRDGIGRILGIGILLAEGDEHRRQRKLLMPAFHFRHVKDLYRVFWAKAQEAAQAMAAEVQQPTPSGEKPSSVVEIANWASRATLDIIGIAGMGKDFGAVANPNSELNATYRSIFSPNAVARFLQLLGLIIPFSVLRRLPIKRNLEVDEAAQTIKRISREIIQSKRQYLEKNERTEVDIVSVALESGGFSDEDLVNQMMTFLAAGHETTATSMTWAAYLLAKHPDAQRRLREEIRANLPSPDSGAQITATDIDRLPYLNAVCNEILRFYAPVPMTLRNADRDTTILGQFIPKGTTIVLAPWAINTSKELWGDDALEFNPDRWMGTGRANTGGADSNYSFLTFLHGPRSCIGQAFAKAEFACLVAVWIGKFEMELPDPDVELEIQSGITARPKGGLSVKLTIVDGW
;
A
#
# COMPACT_ATOMS: atom_id res chain seq x y z
N MET A 1 -36.22 21.14 -15.21
CA MET A 1 -35.97 19.92 -16.01
C MET A 1 -34.81 19.23 -15.34
N ALA A 2 -35.03 18.08 -14.72
CA ALA A 2 -33.94 17.29 -14.18
C ALA A 2 -33.10 16.79 -15.37
N PRO A 3 -31.74 16.82 -15.31
CA PRO A 3 -30.96 16.20 -16.33
C PRO A 3 -31.25 14.70 -16.28
N THR A 4 -31.85 14.18 -17.35
CA THR A 4 -31.96 12.75 -17.58
C THR A 4 -30.55 12.19 -17.53
N SER A 5 -30.27 11.30 -16.56
CA SER A 5 -28.98 10.62 -16.43
C SER A 5 -28.68 9.93 -17.76
N ALA A 6 -27.64 10.39 -18.45
CA ALA A 6 -27.23 9.87 -19.76
C ALA A 6 -26.55 8.48 -19.67
N LEU A 7 -26.53 7.86 -18.49
CA LEU A 7 -25.86 6.62 -18.24
C LEU A 7 -26.87 5.45 -18.23
N ALA A 8 -27.05 4.82 -19.39
CA ALA A 8 -27.70 3.49 -19.50
C ALA A 8 -26.74 2.40 -19.05
N LEU A 9 -26.22 2.51 -17.82
CA LEU A 9 -25.30 1.54 -17.22
C LEU A 9 -26.06 0.61 -16.27
N ALA A 10 -25.53 -0.60 -16.07
CA ALA A 10 -25.96 -1.43 -14.98
C ALA A 10 -25.87 -0.62 -13.68
N SER A 11 -27.01 -0.32 -13.08
CA SER A 11 -27.06 0.45 -11.84
C SER A 11 -27.02 -0.49 -10.65
N VAL A 12 -26.38 -0.06 -9.57
CA VAL A 12 -26.63 -0.68 -8.27
C VAL A 12 -28.09 -0.41 -7.97
N ALA A 13 -28.91 -1.41 -8.32
CA ALA A 13 -30.35 -1.30 -8.25
C ALA A 13 -30.77 -1.02 -6.82
N GLU A 14 -31.52 0.00 -6.64
CA GLU A 14 -32.76 0.17 -5.84
C GLU A 14 -32.79 -0.36 -4.40
N SER A 15 -32.04 -1.36 -3.97
CA SER A 15 -32.09 -1.84 -2.61
C SER A 15 -31.14 -1.08 -1.69
N GLY A 16 -31.59 0.08 -1.17
CA GLY A 16 -30.94 0.76 -0.04
C GLY A 16 -30.26 2.11 -0.34
N GLY A 17 -30.39 2.68 -1.53
CA GLY A 17 -29.93 4.03 -1.82
C GLY A 17 -30.85 5.09 -1.19
N HIS A 18 -30.31 5.98 -0.36
CA HIS A 18 -31.06 7.10 0.19
C HIS A 18 -31.24 8.20 -0.89
N TRP A 19 -32.44 8.81 -0.98
CA TRP A 19 -32.78 9.77 -2.03
C TRP A 19 -31.79 10.96 -2.18
N LEU A 20 -31.14 11.39 -1.08
CA LEU A 20 -30.14 12.46 -1.07
C LEU A 20 -28.72 11.95 -0.92
N MET A 21 -28.52 10.87 -0.14
CA MET A 21 -27.19 10.39 0.23
C MET A 21 -26.74 9.20 -0.63
N GLY A 22 -27.56 8.75 -1.58
CA GLY A 22 -27.23 7.58 -2.39
C GLY A 22 -26.77 6.41 -1.52
N HIS A 23 -25.66 5.78 -1.88
CA HIS A 23 -25.07 4.65 -1.15
C HIS A 23 -24.00 5.06 -0.10
N PHE A 24 -23.88 6.37 0.19
CA PHE A 24 -22.89 6.89 1.15
C PHE A 24 -22.95 6.18 2.50
N ASN A 25 -24.14 5.95 3.05
CA ASN A 25 -24.29 5.31 4.36
C ASN A 25 -23.78 3.88 4.39
N LYS A 26 -24.01 3.09 3.32
CA LYS A 26 -23.46 1.74 3.17
C LYS A 26 -21.93 1.81 3.08
N ILE A 27 -21.39 2.62 2.19
CA ILE A 27 -19.94 2.77 1.99
C ILE A 27 -19.21 3.24 3.26
N ARG A 28 -19.85 4.07 4.09
CA ARG A 28 -19.28 4.56 5.35
C ARG A 28 -19.32 3.53 6.48
N LYS A 29 -20.36 2.69 6.52
CA LYS A 29 -20.53 1.68 7.58
C LYS A 29 -19.67 0.45 7.36
N GLU A 30 -19.45 0.10 6.12
CA GLU A 30 -18.67 -1.06 5.72
C GLU A 30 -17.17 -0.74 5.58
N ASN A 31 -16.37 -1.78 5.51
CA ASN A 31 -14.94 -1.65 5.30
C ASN A 31 -14.65 -1.04 3.92
N THR A 32 -13.63 -0.19 3.84
CA THR A 32 -13.25 0.46 2.57
C THR A 32 -12.98 -0.60 1.49
N GLY A 33 -13.67 -0.48 0.36
CA GLY A 33 -13.56 -1.42 -0.77
C GLY A 33 -14.56 -2.58 -0.71
N GLN A 34 -15.13 -2.91 0.45
CA GLN A 34 -16.09 -4.02 0.60
C GLN A 34 -17.35 -3.83 -0.25
N PRO A 35 -18.02 -2.66 -0.27
CA PRO A 35 -19.16 -2.46 -1.15
C PRO A 35 -18.85 -2.67 -2.64
N ALA A 36 -17.68 -2.21 -3.09
CA ALA A 36 -17.25 -2.42 -4.47
C ALA A 36 -17.03 -3.89 -4.80
N ARG A 37 -16.46 -4.65 -3.85
CA ARG A 37 -16.28 -6.11 -3.95
C ARG A 37 -17.62 -6.84 -4.02
N GLU A 38 -18.57 -6.49 -3.16
CA GLU A 38 -19.92 -7.09 -3.16
C GLU A 38 -20.67 -6.79 -4.46
N TRP A 39 -20.67 -5.54 -4.88
CA TRP A 39 -21.35 -5.14 -6.12
C TRP A 39 -20.76 -5.78 -7.37
N SER A 40 -19.43 -5.89 -7.45
CA SER A 40 -18.78 -6.54 -8.59
C SER A 40 -19.17 -8.00 -8.76
N GLN A 41 -19.61 -8.66 -7.68
CA GLN A 41 -20.03 -10.06 -7.67
C GLN A 41 -21.54 -10.25 -7.80
N SER A 42 -22.34 -9.30 -7.27
CA SER A 42 -23.80 -9.45 -7.15
C SER A 42 -24.58 -8.67 -8.20
N VAL A 43 -24.01 -7.60 -8.77
CA VAL A 43 -24.69 -6.79 -9.77
C VAL A 43 -24.29 -7.24 -11.18
N PRO A 44 -25.22 -7.80 -11.98
CA PRO A 44 -24.95 -8.12 -13.37
C PRO A 44 -24.50 -6.87 -14.13
N ASN A 45 -23.33 -6.93 -14.78
CA ASN A 45 -22.77 -5.78 -15.49
C ASN A 45 -21.88 -6.20 -16.64
N GLU A 46 -21.66 -5.30 -17.60
CA GLU A 46 -20.78 -5.46 -18.75
C GLU A 46 -19.43 -4.75 -18.55
N GLY A 47 -18.93 -4.70 -17.31
CA GLY A 47 -17.64 -4.13 -16.98
C GLY A 47 -17.68 -2.76 -16.31
N LEU A 48 -18.87 -2.17 -16.13
CA LEU A 48 -19.10 -0.91 -15.44
C LEU A 48 -20.33 -1.00 -14.56
N ILE A 49 -20.24 -0.51 -13.32
CA ILE A 49 -21.37 -0.38 -12.40
C ILE A 49 -21.53 1.08 -11.99
N TYR A 50 -22.71 1.63 -12.27
CA TYR A 50 -23.09 2.97 -11.86
C TYR A 50 -23.73 2.96 -10.47
N TYR A 51 -23.39 3.96 -9.63
CA TYR A 51 -24.07 4.19 -8.37
C TYR A 51 -24.01 5.66 -7.96
N ARG A 52 -24.93 6.05 -7.09
CA ARG A 52 -24.96 7.39 -6.51
C ARG A 52 -24.30 7.41 -5.14
N PHE A 53 -23.53 8.46 -4.89
CA PHE A 53 -22.92 8.75 -3.61
C PHE A 53 -23.60 9.97 -2.96
N ALA A 54 -23.02 10.53 -1.90
CA ALA A 54 -23.60 11.69 -1.21
C ALA A 54 -23.96 12.82 -2.18
N PHE A 55 -25.11 13.47 -1.92
CA PHE A 55 -25.70 14.52 -2.77
C PHE A 55 -25.92 14.09 -4.22
N ASN A 56 -26.25 12.84 -4.40
CA ASN A 56 -26.46 12.21 -5.71
C ASN A 56 -25.28 12.37 -6.69
N SER A 57 -24.06 12.58 -6.15
CA SER A 57 -22.87 12.59 -7.01
C SER A 57 -22.67 11.22 -7.67
N GLU A 58 -22.43 11.26 -8.97
CA GLU A 58 -22.35 10.06 -9.81
C GLU A 58 -20.98 9.39 -9.71
N ARG A 59 -21.00 8.07 -9.60
CA ARG A 59 -19.80 7.24 -9.57
C ARG A 59 -19.94 6.03 -10.48
N VAL A 60 -18.84 5.67 -11.12
CA VAL A 60 -18.73 4.49 -11.97
C VAL A 60 -17.62 3.60 -11.42
N LEU A 61 -17.98 2.40 -10.98
CA LEU A 61 -17.03 1.34 -10.62
C LEU A 61 -16.65 0.57 -11.89
N VAL A 62 -15.36 0.48 -12.17
CA VAL A 62 -14.84 -0.32 -13.29
C VAL A 62 -14.56 -1.73 -12.80
N THR A 63 -15.19 -2.72 -13.44
CA THR A 63 -15.14 -4.13 -13.03
C THR A 63 -14.43 -5.04 -14.04
N SER A 64 -14.15 -4.56 -15.28
CA SER A 64 -13.56 -5.40 -16.33
C SER A 64 -12.14 -5.00 -16.72
N PRO A 65 -11.31 -5.95 -17.16
CA PRO A 65 -9.98 -5.69 -17.72
C PRO A 65 -9.96 -4.67 -18.85
N LYS A 66 -10.95 -4.71 -19.74
CA LYS A 66 -11.06 -3.75 -20.87
C LYS A 66 -11.31 -2.34 -20.38
N GLY A 67 -12.23 -2.15 -19.46
CA GLY A 67 -12.49 -0.83 -18.83
C GLY A 67 -11.28 -0.31 -18.06
N LEU A 68 -10.58 -1.17 -17.34
CA LEU A 68 -9.33 -0.81 -16.65
C LEU A 68 -8.24 -0.37 -17.65
N ALA A 69 -8.10 -1.07 -18.79
CA ALA A 69 -7.14 -0.70 -19.83
C ALA A 69 -7.43 0.70 -20.39
N GLU A 70 -8.71 1.02 -20.68
CA GLU A 70 -9.09 2.36 -21.16
C GLU A 70 -8.73 3.45 -20.15
N VAL A 71 -9.11 3.28 -18.88
CA VAL A 71 -8.90 4.30 -17.83
C VAL A 71 -7.42 4.43 -17.45
N LEU A 72 -6.70 3.32 -17.33
CA LEU A 72 -5.35 3.32 -16.78
C LEU A 72 -4.25 3.50 -17.82
N VAL A 73 -4.52 3.13 -19.09
CA VAL A 73 -3.51 3.16 -20.15
C VAL A 73 -3.92 4.10 -21.29
N HIS A 74 -5.02 3.81 -21.97
CA HIS A 74 -5.35 4.52 -23.22
C HIS A 74 -5.75 5.98 -22.96
N LYS A 75 -6.51 6.25 -21.90
CA LYS A 75 -7.04 7.57 -21.55
C LYS A 75 -6.54 8.06 -20.20
N ASN A 76 -5.36 7.60 -19.73
CA ASN A 76 -4.91 7.76 -18.36
C ASN A 76 -4.81 9.21 -17.86
N TYR A 77 -4.60 10.20 -18.75
CA TYR A 77 -4.55 11.62 -18.39
C TYR A 77 -5.89 12.36 -18.61
N GLU A 78 -6.93 11.67 -19.07
CA GLU A 78 -8.31 12.20 -19.04
C GLU A 78 -9.00 11.98 -17.69
N PHE A 79 -8.40 11.12 -16.85
CA PHE A 79 -8.88 10.75 -15.53
C PHE A 79 -7.89 11.21 -14.46
N VAL A 80 -8.20 12.32 -13.79
CA VAL A 80 -7.32 12.94 -12.77
C VAL A 80 -7.72 12.54 -11.35
N LYS A 81 -6.82 12.64 -10.41
CA LYS A 81 -7.16 12.45 -8.99
C LYS A 81 -8.09 13.56 -8.50
N PRO A 82 -9.14 13.25 -7.73
CA PRO A 82 -10.01 14.27 -7.14
C PRO A 82 -9.21 15.32 -6.36
N SER A 83 -9.56 16.59 -6.53
CA SER A 83 -8.92 17.70 -5.79
C SER A 83 -9.03 17.53 -4.28
N THR A 84 -10.15 16.97 -3.81
CA THR A 84 -10.37 16.66 -2.39
C THR A 84 -9.32 15.71 -1.82
N ILE A 85 -8.85 14.73 -2.62
CA ILE A 85 -7.75 13.83 -2.23
C ILE A 85 -6.43 14.61 -2.23
N ARG A 86 -6.13 15.35 -3.30
CA ARG A 86 -4.90 16.14 -3.39
C ARG A 86 -4.78 17.15 -2.24
N ASP A 87 -5.84 17.87 -1.94
CA ASP A 87 -5.87 18.88 -0.87
C ASP A 87 -5.85 18.24 0.53
N GLY A 88 -6.48 17.07 0.69
CA GLY A 88 -6.57 16.35 1.95
C GLY A 88 -5.24 15.75 2.39
N ILE A 89 -4.62 14.98 1.50
CA ILE A 89 -3.40 14.23 1.83
C ILE A 89 -2.11 14.92 1.40
N GLY A 90 -2.17 15.89 0.48
CA GLY A 90 -0.99 16.59 -0.03
C GLY A 90 -0.20 17.36 1.03
N ARG A 91 -0.83 17.73 2.15
CA ARG A 91 -0.14 18.35 3.30
C ARG A 91 0.91 17.43 3.92
N ILE A 92 0.63 16.12 3.93
CA ILE A 92 1.48 15.08 4.55
C ILE A 92 2.39 14.44 3.53
N LEU A 93 1.85 14.15 2.32
CA LEU A 93 2.56 13.42 1.28
C LEU A 93 3.36 14.33 0.33
N GLY A 94 3.19 15.66 0.40
CA GLY A 94 3.69 16.57 -0.61
C GLY A 94 2.95 16.40 -1.96
N ILE A 95 3.19 17.33 -2.89
CA ILE A 95 2.72 17.21 -4.29
C ILE A 95 3.84 16.59 -5.14
N GLY A 96 4.31 15.42 -4.71
CA GLY A 96 5.26 14.59 -5.45
C GLY A 96 4.56 13.74 -6.52
N ILE A 97 5.28 12.74 -7.05
CA ILE A 97 4.82 11.89 -8.16
C ILE A 97 3.45 11.24 -7.92
N LEU A 98 3.10 10.94 -6.67
CA LEU A 98 1.80 10.34 -6.33
C LEU A 98 0.64 11.28 -6.64
N LEU A 99 0.78 12.59 -6.39
CA LEU A 99 -0.29 13.58 -6.50
C LEU A 99 -0.11 14.52 -7.70
N ALA A 100 1.01 14.47 -8.40
CA ALA A 100 1.22 15.19 -9.64
C ALA A 100 0.26 14.70 -10.73
N GLU A 101 -0.14 15.60 -11.64
CA GLU A 101 -1.04 15.32 -12.76
C GLU A 101 -0.46 15.82 -14.10
N GLY A 102 -1.00 15.34 -15.20
CA GLY A 102 -0.67 15.80 -16.54
C GLY A 102 0.82 15.72 -16.89
N ASP A 103 1.34 16.80 -17.47
CA ASP A 103 2.74 16.86 -17.95
C ASP A 103 3.73 16.88 -16.79
N GLU A 104 3.35 17.46 -15.66
CA GLU A 104 4.18 17.44 -14.46
C GLU A 104 4.41 16.02 -13.95
N HIS A 105 3.35 15.19 -13.92
CA HIS A 105 3.52 13.77 -13.58
C HIS A 105 4.44 13.06 -14.59
N ARG A 106 4.29 13.32 -15.91
CA ARG A 106 5.14 12.72 -16.95
C ARG A 106 6.61 13.09 -16.72
N ARG A 107 6.87 14.37 -16.45
CA ARG A 107 8.21 14.91 -16.17
C ARG A 107 8.83 14.22 -14.96
N GLN A 108 8.15 14.25 -13.82
CA GLN A 108 8.61 13.65 -12.57
C GLN A 108 8.87 12.16 -12.74
N ARG A 109 7.94 11.43 -13.36
CA ARG A 109 8.09 9.98 -13.56
C ARG A 109 9.30 9.65 -14.42
N LYS A 110 9.53 10.38 -15.50
CA LYS A 110 10.71 10.18 -16.37
C LYS A 110 12.02 10.34 -15.60
N LEU A 111 12.11 11.34 -14.74
CA LEU A 111 13.30 11.64 -13.95
C LEU A 111 13.54 10.63 -12.82
N LEU A 112 12.48 10.08 -12.24
CA LEU A 112 12.55 9.14 -11.11
C LEU A 112 12.69 7.67 -11.55
N MET A 113 12.20 7.30 -12.74
CA MET A 113 12.21 5.91 -13.23
C MET A 113 13.58 5.23 -13.11
N PRO A 114 14.74 5.88 -13.42
CA PRO A 114 16.03 5.23 -13.30
C PRO A 114 16.30 4.65 -11.91
N ALA A 115 15.86 5.33 -10.84
CA ALA A 115 16.03 4.88 -9.45
C ALA A 115 15.24 3.61 -9.10
N PHE A 116 14.17 3.33 -9.82
CA PHE A 116 13.27 2.19 -9.59
C PHE A 116 13.47 1.04 -10.59
N HIS A 117 14.47 1.15 -11.49
CA HIS A 117 14.80 0.04 -12.38
C HIS A 117 15.33 -1.16 -11.59
N PHE A 118 15.00 -2.36 -12.05
CA PHE A 118 15.46 -3.62 -11.43
C PHE A 118 16.97 -3.66 -11.19
N ARG A 119 17.76 -3.05 -12.07
CA ARG A 119 19.22 -2.91 -11.90
C ARG A 119 19.62 -2.27 -10.57
N HIS A 120 18.88 -1.27 -10.09
CA HIS A 120 19.14 -0.63 -8.79
C HIS A 120 18.48 -1.39 -7.65
N VAL A 121 17.23 -1.85 -7.86
CA VAL A 121 16.50 -2.58 -6.82
C VAL A 121 17.22 -3.85 -6.38
N LYS A 122 17.88 -4.58 -7.32
CA LYS A 122 18.62 -5.80 -6.98
C LYS A 122 19.76 -5.57 -5.98
N ASP A 123 20.38 -4.37 -5.99
CA ASP A 123 21.47 -4.04 -5.08
C ASP A 123 20.95 -3.68 -3.66
N LEU A 124 19.65 -3.42 -3.53
CA LEU A 124 18.99 -3.10 -2.27
C LEU A 124 18.59 -4.34 -1.45
N TYR A 125 18.65 -5.56 -2.02
CA TYR A 125 18.29 -6.78 -1.30
C TYR A 125 19.11 -6.96 -0.02
N ARG A 126 20.38 -6.56 -0.03
CA ARG A 126 21.23 -6.56 1.17
C ARG A 126 20.66 -5.65 2.28
N VAL A 127 20.08 -4.50 1.92
CA VAL A 127 19.46 -3.57 2.89
C VAL A 127 18.17 -4.17 3.43
N PHE A 128 17.31 -4.70 2.53
CA PHE A 128 16.05 -5.34 2.91
C PHE A 128 16.29 -6.51 3.85
N TRP A 129 17.25 -7.35 3.52
CA TRP A 129 17.61 -8.52 4.32
C TRP A 129 18.18 -8.12 5.68
N ALA A 130 19.15 -7.21 5.72
CA ALA A 130 19.77 -6.75 6.96
C ALA A 130 18.75 -6.13 7.93
N LYS A 131 17.83 -5.29 7.42
CA LYS A 131 16.79 -4.70 8.27
C LYS A 131 15.71 -5.70 8.68
N ALA A 132 15.39 -6.67 7.84
CA ALA A 132 14.50 -7.76 8.21
C ALA A 132 15.10 -8.62 9.35
N GLN A 133 16.42 -8.89 9.30
CA GLN A 133 17.18 -9.58 10.35
C GLN A 133 17.20 -8.77 11.65
N GLU A 134 17.55 -7.48 11.59
CA GLU A 134 17.58 -6.59 12.75
C GLU A 134 16.21 -6.55 13.46
N ALA A 135 15.13 -6.41 12.71
CA ALA A 135 13.77 -6.45 13.25
C ALA A 135 13.44 -7.81 13.87
N ALA A 136 13.82 -8.92 13.22
CA ALA A 136 13.58 -10.26 13.76
C ALA A 136 14.38 -10.52 15.05
N GLN A 137 15.63 -10.06 15.12
CA GLN A 137 16.45 -10.17 16.34
C GLN A 137 15.84 -9.37 17.49
N ALA A 138 15.36 -8.14 17.23
CA ALA A 138 14.71 -7.31 18.23
C ALA A 138 13.37 -7.92 18.70
N MET A 139 12.56 -8.48 17.81
CA MET A 139 11.37 -9.25 18.16
C MET A 139 11.71 -10.51 18.98
N ALA A 140 12.76 -11.24 18.61
CA ALA A 140 13.19 -12.42 19.34
C ALA A 140 13.62 -12.08 20.79
N ALA A 141 14.28 -10.94 21.00
CA ALA A 141 14.62 -10.46 22.33
C ALA A 141 13.38 -10.11 23.19
N GLU A 142 12.30 -9.61 22.56
CA GLU A 142 11.00 -9.39 23.22
C GLU A 142 10.32 -10.72 23.60
N VAL A 143 10.40 -11.72 22.72
CA VAL A 143 9.81 -13.06 22.92
C VAL A 143 10.58 -13.88 23.98
N GLN A 144 11.89 -13.73 24.07
CA GLN A 144 12.76 -14.51 24.97
C GLN A 144 12.65 -14.12 26.46
N GLN A 145 11.78 -13.18 26.82
CA GLN A 145 11.57 -12.86 28.25
C GLN A 145 11.10 -14.13 29.00
N PRO A 146 11.63 -14.42 30.20
CA PRO A 146 11.38 -15.68 30.90
C PRO A 146 9.89 -15.91 31.14
N THR A 147 9.38 -17.04 30.67
CA THR A 147 8.04 -17.52 31.03
C THR A 147 8.14 -18.40 32.27
N PRO A 148 7.23 -18.25 33.25
CA PRO A 148 7.25 -19.00 34.50
C PRO A 148 7.09 -20.52 34.35
N SER A 149 6.65 -21.03 33.19
CA SER A 149 6.16 -22.39 32.98
C SER A 149 7.14 -23.36 32.34
N GLY A 150 8.37 -22.96 31.95
CA GLY A 150 9.30 -23.84 31.24
C GLY A 150 8.89 -24.25 29.81
N GLU A 151 7.82 -23.66 29.27
CA GLU A 151 7.41 -23.78 27.89
C GLU A 151 8.35 -23.03 26.94
N LYS A 152 8.29 -23.35 25.64
CA LYS A 152 9.06 -22.59 24.64
C LYS A 152 8.72 -21.10 24.76
N PRO A 153 9.75 -20.21 24.72
CA PRO A 153 9.54 -18.78 24.82
C PRO A 153 8.55 -18.32 23.73
N SER A 154 7.41 -17.79 24.15
CA SER A 154 6.41 -17.21 23.27
C SER A 154 5.86 -15.93 23.86
N SER A 155 5.56 -14.96 23.04
CA SER A 155 4.95 -13.69 23.46
C SER A 155 3.95 -13.19 22.43
N VAL A 156 2.93 -12.46 22.89
CA VAL A 156 1.99 -11.76 22.02
C VAL A 156 2.60 -10.43 21.63
N VAL A 157 2.85 -10.27 20.35
CA VAL A 157 3.55 -9.12 19.75
C VAL A 157 2.63 -8.37 18.81
N GLU A 158 2.65 -7.04 18.84
CA GLU A 158 1.91 -6.18 17.91
C GLU A 158 2.71 -6.03 16.60
N ILE A 159 2.36 -6.84 15.62
CA ILE A 159 3.09 -7.02 14.36
C ILE A 159 3.08 -5.76 13.46
N ALA A 160 1.99 -5.00 13.46
CA ALA A 160 1.90 -3.82 12.61
C ALA A 160 2.90 -2.72 13.03
N ASN A 161 3.20 -2.62 14.32
CA ASN A 161 4.22 -1.70 14.82
C ASN A 161 5.62 -2.12 14.33
N TRP A 162 5.97 -3.40 14.45
CA TRP A 162 7.26 -3.90 13.99
C TRP A 162 7.42 -3.75 12.48
N ALA A 163 6.37 -4.05 11.71
CA ALA A 163 6.34 -3.86 10.27
C ALA A 163 6.54 -2.38 9.89
N SER A 164 5.84 -1.46 10.57
CA SER A 164 6.00 -0.02 10.34
C SER A 164 7.43 0.47 10.62
N ARG A 165 8.05 0.00 11.70
CA ARG A 165 9.42 0.38 12.07
C ARG A 165 10.44 -0.14 11.07
N ALA A 166 10.35 -1.43 10.69
CA ALA A 166 11.24 -2.04 9.72
C ALA A 166 11.16 -1.36 8.35
N THR A 167 9.96 -1.16 7.83
CA THR A 167 9.76 -0.54 6.51
C THR A 167 10.11 0.96 6.49
N LEU A 168 9.99 1.66 7.64
CA LEU A 168 10.45 3.06 7.75
C LEU A 168 11.98 3.16 7.66
N ASP A 169 12.71 2.28 8.34
CA ASP A 169 14.17 2.25 8.26
C ASP A 169 14.63 1.81 6.87
N ILE A 170 13.94 0.82 6.26
CA ILE A 170 14.25 0.37 4.90
C ILE A 170 14.11 1.51 3.88
N ILE A 171 12.98 2.23 3.87
CA ILE A 171 12.81 3.35 2.93
C ILE A 171 13.76 4.50 3.25
N GLY A 172 14.14 4.66 4.51
CA GLY A 172 15.16 5.60 4.94
C GLY A 172 16.50 5.31 4.29
N ILE A 173 17.00 4.08 4.43
CA ILE A 173 18.29 3.68 3.89
C ILE A 173 18.25 3.60 2.36
N ALA A 174 17.35 2.79 1.82
CA ALA A 174 17.29 2.51 0.39
C ALA A 174 16.79 3.69 -0.44
N GLY A 175 15.89 4.50 0.12
CA GLY A 175 15.34 5.66 -0.55
C GLY A 175 16.12 6.95 -0.38
N MET A 176 16.77 7.13 0.79
CA MET A 176 17.34 8.42 1.20
C MET A 176 18.77 8.35 1.71
N GLY A 177 19.35 7.14 1.81
CA GLY A 177 20.69 6.92 2.36
C GLY A 177 20.79 7.23 3.85
N LYS A 178 19.69 7.16 4.62
CA LYS A 178 19.66 7.48 6.05
C LYS A 178 18.86 6.47 6.84
N ASP A 179 19.50 5.82 7.82
CA ASP A 179 18.80 5.01 8.81
C ASP A 179 18.09 5.93 9.83
N PHE A 180 16.78 5.72 10.02
CA PHE A 180 16.00 6.48 11.02
C PHE A 180 16.01 5.82 12.39
N GLY A 181 16.56 4.59 12.51
CA GLY A 181 16.68 3.84 13.72
C GLY A 181 15.36 3.49 14.41
N ALA A 182 14.28 3.39 13.62
CA ALA A 182 12.95 3.11 14.16
C ALA A 182 12.85 1.68 14.72
N VAL A 183 13.60 0.72 14.19
CA VAL A 183 13.69 -0.64 14.73
C VAL A 183 14.29 -0.62 16.12
N ALA A 184 15.38 0.11 16.34
CA ALA A 184 16.03 0.23 17.63
C ALA A 184 15.24 1.12 18.61
N ASN A 185 14.67 2.23 18.12
CA ASN A 185 13.95 3.21 18.95
C ASN A 185 12.52 3.44 18.44
N PRO A 186 11.50 2.80 19.06
CA PRO A 186 10.10 2.95 18.67
C PRO A 186 9.57 4.39 18.82
N ASN A 187 10.28 5.25 19.55
CA ASN A 187 9.94 6.65 19.78
C ASN A 187 10.82 7.60 18.94
N SER A 188 11.52 7.11 17.92
CA SER A 188 12.22 7.99 16.97
C SER A 188 11.25 9.04 16.42
N GLU A 189 11.73 10.27 16.20
CA GLU A 189 10.90 11.43 15.86
C GLU A 189 9.98 11.14 14.67
N LEU A 190 10.53 10.53 13.61
CA LEU A 190 9.78 10.27 12.39
C LEU A 190 8.74 9.16 12.58
N ASN A 191 9.07 8.08 13.33
CA ASN A 191 8.12 7.02 13.64
C ASN A 191 6.97 7.54 14.52
N ALA A 192 7.26 8.34 15.53
CA ALA A 192 6.24 8.97 16.36
C ALA A 192 5.33 9.91 15.53
N THR A 193 5.91 10.67 14.61
CA THR A 193 5.19 11.55 13.68
C THR A 193 4.23 10.77 12.81
N TYR A 194 4.68 9.69 12.15
CA TYR A 194 3.80 8.87 11.31
C TYR A 194 2.71 8.16 12.11
N ARG A 195 3.02 7.63 13.29
CA ARG A 195 1.99 7.05 14.18
C ARG A 195 0.89 8.05 14.52
N SER A 196 1.24 9.31 14.81
CA SER A 196 0.25 10.35 15.12
C SER A 196 -0.67 10.67 13.96
N ILE A 197 -0.13 10.72 12.72
CA ILE A 197 -0.87 11.01 11.49
C ILE A 197 -1.86 9.89 11.17
N PHE A 198 -1.40 8.64 11.21
CA PHE A 198 -2.20 7.48 10.81
C PHE A 198 -3.07 6.90 11.92
N SER A 199 -2.99 7.44 13.14
CA SER A 199 -3.84 7.00 14.25
C SER A 199 -5.31 7.36 14.02
N PRO A 200 -6.25 6.44 14.34
CA PRO A 200 -7.68 6.70 14.27
C PRO A 200 -8.06 7.90 15.14
N ASN A 201 -8.80 8.84 14.57
CA ASN A 201 -9.24 10.03 15.29
C ASN A 201 -10.70 10.35 14.95
N ALA A 202 -11.54 10.44 15.99
CA ALA A 202 -12.95 10.77 15.82
C ALA A 202 -13.16 12.15 15.16
N VAL A 203 -12.28 13.12 15.48
CA VAL A 203 -12.29 14.46 14.88
C VAL A 203 -11.96 14.39 13.39
N ALA A 204 -10.97 13.56 12.98
CA ALA A 204 -10.66 13.38 11.57
C ALA A 204 -11.86 12.80 10.80
N ARG A 205 -12.56 11.81 11.36
CA ARG A 205 -13.79 11.26 10.77
C ARG A 205 -14.90 12.29 10.67
N PHE A 206 -15.07 13.12 11.67
CA PHE A 206 -16.04 14.22 11.64
C PHE A 206 -15.70 15.27 10.57
N LEU A 207 -14.42 15.65 10.44
CA LEU A 207 -13.95 16.54 9.38
C LEU A 207 -14.15 15.96 7.97
N GLN A 208 -13.98 14.65 7.81
CA GLN A 208 -14.29 13.99 6.54
C GLN A 208 -15.78 14.10 6.18
N LEU A 209 -16.68 13.98 7.16
CA LEU A 209 -18.12 14.20 6.95
C LEU A 209 -18.42 15.65 6.59
N LEU A 210 -17.84 16.61 7.31
CA LEU A 210 -17.99 18.03 6.97
C LEU A 210 -17.42 18.34 5.58
N GLY A 211 -16.37 17.66 5.15
CA GLY A 211 -15.76 17.77 3.82
C GLY A 211 -16.68 17.40 2.66
N LEU A 212 -17.85 16.78 2.91
CA LEU A 212 -18.88 16.57 1.90
C LEU A 212 -19.61 17.87 1.54
N ILE A 213 -19.61 18.86 2.43
CA ILE A 213 -20.35 20.11 2.28
C ILE A 213 -19.38 21.30 2.20
N ILE A 214 -18.36 21.28 3.05
CA ILE A 214 -17.40 22.37 3.20
C ILE A 214 -16.10 21.99 2.49
N PRO A 215 -15.57 22.82 1.58
CA PRO A 215 -14.28 22.54 0.93
C PRO A 215 -13.17 22.29 1.95
N PHE A 216 -12.34 21.29 1.69
CA PHE A 216 -11.21 20.93 2.57
C PHE A 216 -10.24 22.11 2.79
N SER A 217 -10.10 23.00 1.81
CA SER A 217 -9.32 24.23 1.92
C SER A 217 -9.79 25.16 3.04
N VAL A 218 -11.07 25.12 3.38
CA VAL A 218 -11.65 25.87 4.52
C VAL A 218 -11.47 25.09 5.80
N LEU A 219 -11.83 23.79 5.81
CA LEU A 219 -11.76 22.95 7.01
C LEU A 219 -10.36 22.89 7.61
N ARG A 220 -9.31 22.85 6.77
CA ARG A 220 -7.92 22.80 7.22
C ARG A 220 -7.44 24.08 7.92
N ARG A 221 -8.10 25.22 7.70
CA ARG A 221 -7.77 26.51 8.34
C ARG A 221 -8.40 26.68 9.72
N LEU A 222 -9.30 25.77 10.10
CA LEU A 222 -9.92 25.82 11.42
C LEU A 222 -8.85 25.51 12.48
N PRO A 223 -8.73 26.33 13.56
CA PRO A 223 -7.73 26.15 14.60
C PRO A 223 -8.14 25.04 15.57
N ILE A 224 -8.30 23.84 15.06
CA ILE A 224 -8.63 22.64 15.84
C ILE A 224 -7.39 21.79 16.06
N LYS A 225 -7.30 21.14 17.20
CA LYS A 225 -6.14 20.34 17.63
C LYS A 225 -5.65 19.40 16.52
N ARG A 226 -6.56 18.72 15.83
CA ARG A 226 -6.18 17.77 14.75
C ARG A 226 -5.48 18.46 13.57
N ASN A 227 -5.91 19.64 13.18
CA ASN A 227 -5.24 20.39 12.11
C ASN A 227 -3.82 20.82 12.53
N LEU A 228 -3.66 21.26 13.78
CA LEU A 228 -2.36 21.65 14.35
C LEU A 228 -1.41 20.45 14.40
N GLU A 229 -1.87 19.28 14.88
CA GLU A 229 -1.09 18.04 14.88
C GLU A 229 -0.61 17.64 13.49
N VAL A 230 -1.49 17.75 12.47
CA VAL A 230 -1.15 17.43 11.07
C VAL A 230 -0.16 18.44 10.49
N ASP A 231 -0.29 19.73 10.83
CA ASP A 231 0.63 20.78 10.37
C ASP A 231 2.01 20.61 11.01
N GLU A 232 2.08 20.33 12.29
CA GLU A 232 3.32 20.04 13.01
C GLU A 232 4.03 18.82 12.42
N ALA A 233 3.29 17.74 12.22
CA ALA A 233 3.81 16.54 11.59
C ALA A 233 4.34 16.79 10.17
N ALA A 234 3.60 17.56 9.35
CA ALA A 234 4.05 17.94 8.02
C ALA A 234 5.32 18.80 8.05
N GLN A 235 5.43 19.73 9.01
CA GLN A 235 6.63 20.54 9.20
C GLN A 235 7.83 19.68 9.62
N THR A 236 7.65 18.73 10.52
CA THR A 236 8.70 17.78 10.94
C THR A 236 9.22 16.98 9.74
N ILE A 237 8.33 16.39 8.93
CA ILE A 237 8.73 15.63 7.75
C ILE A 237 9.48 16.53 6.74
N LYS A 238 8.99 17.76 6.50
CA LYS A 238 9.66 18.73 5.60
C LYS A 238 11.03 19.12 6.11
N ARG A 239 11.20 19.36 7.41
CA ARG A 239 12.49 19.70 8.03
C ARG A 239 13.50 18.57 7.81
N ILE A 240 13.12 17.34 8.18
CA ILE A 240 13.98 16.16 8.00
C ILE A 240 14.34 15.98 6.51
N SER A 241 13.38 16.15 5.62
CA SER A 241 13.61 16.06 4.17
C SER A 241 14.62 17.08 3.68
N ARG A 242 14.51 18.35 4.12
CA ARG A 242 15.47 19.41 3.75
C ARG A 242 16.87 19.14 4.27
N GLU A 243 16.98 18.68 5.51
CA GLU A 243 18.27 18.32 6.11
C GLU A 243 18.98 17.22 5.30
N ILE A 244 18.25 16.19 4.87
CA ILE A 244 18.81 15.12 4.04
C ILE A 244 19.25 15.65 2.66
N ILE A 245 18.42 16.46 1.99
CA ILE A 245 18.76 17.05 0.68
C ILE A 245 20.01 17.92 0.79
N GLN A 246 20.09 18.77 1.81
CA GLN A 246 21.25 19.64 2.01
C GLN A 246 22.53 18.83 2.27
N SER A 247 22.45 17.80 3.11
CA SER A 247 23.59 16.90 3.35
C SER A 247 24.06 16.24 2.07
N LYS A 248 23.14 15.69 1.25
CA LYS A 248 23.50 15.05 -0.02
C LYS A 248 24.11 16.01 -1.04
N ARG A 249 23.62 17.25 -1.13
CA ARG A 249 24.25 18.27 -2.00
C ARG A 249 25.69 18.54 -1.61
N GLN A 250 25.97 18.67 -0.30
CA GLN A 250 27.34 18.88 0.19
C GLN A 250 28.29 17.72 -0.17
N TYR A 251 27.79 16.45 -0.13
CA TYR A 251 28.58 15.29 -0.56
C TYR A 251 28.85 15.31 -2.07
N LEU A 252 27.84 15.66 -2.89
CA LEU A 252 28.01 15.77 -4.35
C LEU A 252 28.98 16.87 -4.73
N GLU A 253 28.97 18.04 -4.07
CA GLU A 253 29.90 19.14 -4.29
C GLU A 253 31.35 18.75 -3.98
N LYS A 254 31.57 17.87 -3.01
CA LYS A 254 32.87 17.33 -2.65
C LYS A 254 33.36 16.19 -3.55
N ASN A 255 32.59 15.81 -4.57
CA ASN A 255 32.83 14.60 -5.39
C ASN A 255 32.95 13.29 -4.57
N GLU A 256 32.39 13.24 -3.38
CA GLU A 256 32.30 12.03 -2.61
C GLU A 256 31.16 11.19 -3.19
N ARG A 257 31.47 9.96 -3.64
CA ARG A 257 30.43 9.04 -4.13
C ARG A 257 29.49 8.68 -2.98
N THR A 258 28.25 9.12 -3.08
CA THR A 258 27.17 8.65 -2.19
C THR A 258 26.71 7.28 -2.65
N GLU A 259 26.18 6.48 -1.71
CA GLU A 259 25.45 5.26 -2.07
C GLU A 259 24.29 5.62 -3.01
N VAL A 260 23.99 4.73 -3.95
CA VAL A 260 22.94 4.96 -4.95
C VAL A 260 21.58 4.71 -4.29
N ASP A 261 20.97 5.77 -3.78
CA ASP A 261 19.59 5.78 -3.30
C ASP A 261 18.67 6.61 -4.22
N ILE A 262 17.35 6.52 -4.00
CA ILE A 262 16.35 7.15 -4.87
C ILE A 262 16.54 8.69 -4.92
N VAL A 263 16.82 9.32 -3.78
CA VAL A 263 16.97 10.79 -3.71
C VAL A 263 18.26 11.24 -4.38
N SER A 264 19.35 10.48 -4.27
CA SER A 264 20.60 10.75 -4.98
C SER A 264 20.40 10.74 -6.50
N VAL A 265 19.70 9.75 -7.05
CA VAL A 265 19.38 9.69 -8.48
C VAL A 265 18.49 10.88 -8.90
N ALA A 266 17.52 11.26 -8.07
CA ALA A 266 16.69 12.44 -8.35
C ALA A 266 17.48 13.75 -8.35
N LEU A 267 18.44 13.92 -7.42
CA LEU A 267 19.34 15.06 -7.35
C LEU A 267 20.24 15.14 -8.59
N GLU A 268 20.89 14.04 -8.96
CA GLU A 268 21.79 13.94 -10.11
C GLU A 268 21.08 14.22 -11.45
N SER A 269 19.77 13.96 -11.54
CA SER A 269 18.98 14.26 -12.72
C SER A 269 18.93 15.75 -13.06
N GLY A 270 19.19 16.64 -12.09
CA GLY A 270 19.14 18.11 -12.24
C GLY A 270 17.75 18.67 -12.55
N GLY A 271 16.72 17.82 -12.64
CA GLY A 271 15.38 18.19 -13.09
C GLY A 271 14.40 18.59 -11.99
N PHE A 272 14.84 18.66 -10.72
CA PHE A 272 13.99 19.00 -9.57
C PHE A 272 14.54 20.22 -8.82
N SER A 273 13.66 21.11 -8.43
CA SER A 273 13.97 22.12 -7.41
C SER A 273 14.08 21.47 -6.02
N ASP A 274 14.64 22.17 -5.04
CA ASP A 274 14.69 21.65 -3.66
C ASP A 274 13.30 21.39 -3.07
N GLU A 275 12.32 22.26 -3.36
CA GLU A 275 10.95 22.06 -2.88
C GLU A 275 10.28 20.87 -3.59
N ASP A 276 10.57 20.63 -4.89
CA ASP A 276 10.11 19.43 -5.59
C ASP A 276 10.70 18.17 -4.93
N LEU A 277 11.99 18.17 -4.59
CA LEU A 277 12.65 17.05 -3.92
C LEU A 277 12.06 16.79 -2.53
N VAL A 278 11.78 17.85 -1.76
CA VAL A 278 11.07 17.73 -0.47
C VAL A 278 9.71 17.05 -0.67
N ASN A 279 8.95 17.47 -1.69
CA ASN A 279 7.66 16.85 -2.00
C ASN A 279 7.80 15.37 -2.43
N GLN A 280 8.85 15.02 -3.20
CA GLN A 280 9.13 13.62 -3.54
C GLN A 280 9.47 12.81 -2.29
N MET A 281 10.33 13.33 -1.41
CA MET A 281 10.70 12.64 -0.16
C MET A 281 9.50 12.41 0.75
N MET A 282 8.64 13.41 0.93
CA MET A 282 7.38 13.24 1.68
C MET A 282 6.52 12.13 1.08
N THR A 283 6.43 12.08 -0.26
CA THR A 283 5.70 11.03 -0.97
C THR A 283 6.33 9.66 -0.72
N PHE A 284 7.65 9.52 -0.88
CA PHE A 284 8.34 8.23 -0.73
C PHE A 284 8.32 7.72 0.70
N LEU A 285 8.53 8.61 1.69
CA LEU A 285 8.44 8.24 3.09
C LEU A 285 7.07 7.65 3.45
N ALA A 286 5.99 8.31 3.05
CA ALA A 286 4.66 7.83 3.38
C ALA A 286 4.25 6.59 2.55
N ALA A 287 4.47 6.63 1.22
CA ALA A 287 4.05 5.55 0.34
C ALA A 287 4.90 4.28 0.49
N GLY A 288 6.22 4.44 0.72
CA GLY A 288 7.16 3.33 0.81
C GLY A 288 7.01 2.53 2.11
N HIS A 289 6.73 3.20 3.24
CA HIS A 289 6.66 2.48 4.50
C HIS A 289 5.27 1.93 4.82
N GLU A 290 4.21 2.74 4.73
CA GLU A 290 2.87 2.37 5.20
C GLU A 290 2.26 1.20 4.38
N THR A 291 2.50 1.15 3.07
CA THR A 291 1.92 0.10 2.22
C THR A 291 2.57 -1.26 2.46
N THR A 292 3.89 -1.33 2.57
CA THR A 292 4.60 -2.59 2.85
C THR A 292 4.35 -3.05 4.29
N ALA A 293 4.29 -2.13 5.26
CA ALA A 293 3.91 -2.45 6.64
C ALA A 293 2.50 -3.07 6.73
N THR A 294 1.56 -2.51 5.96
CA THR A 294 0.20 -3.06 5.86
C THR A 294 0.22 -4.46 5.22
N SER A 295 1.02 -4.68 4.17
CA SER A 295 1.17 -6.01 3.55
C SER A 295 1.75 -7.03 4.53
N MET A 296 2.75 -6.64 5.35
CA MET A 296 3.33 -7.50 6.39
C MET A 296 2.31 -7.85 7.48
N THR A 297 1.46 -6.90 7.85
CA THR A 297 0.38 -7.15 8.81
C THR A 297 -0.61 -8.19 8.28
N TRP A 298 -1.00 -8.08 6.99
CA TRP A 298 -1.86 -9.07 6.35
C TRP A 298 -1.15 -10.41 6.12
N ALA A 299 0.17 -10.41 5.88
CA ALA A 299 0.95 -11.64 5.80
C ALA A 299 0.90 -12.41 7.11
N ALA A 300 1.14 -11.74 8.23
CA ALA A 300 1.08 -12.36 9.54
C ALA A 300 -0.32 -12.94 9.85
N TYR A 301 -1.37 -12.17 9.54
CA TYR A 301 -2.76 -12.65 9.71
C TYR A 301 -3.08 -13.89 8.88
N LEU A 302 -2.81 -13.82 7.56
CA LEU A 302 -3.13 -14.92 6.65
C LEU A 302 -2.32 -16.17 6.97
N LEU A 303 -1.03 -16.02 7.26
CA LEU A 303 -0.17 -17.16 7.57
C LEU A 303 -0.48 -17.77 8.94
N ALA A 304 -0.94 -16.99 9.92
CA ALA A 304 -1.45 -17.51 11.18
C ALA A 304 -2.78 -18.27 11.02
N LYS A 305 -3.64 -17.83 10.09
CA LYS A 305 -4.89 -18.53 9.72
C LYS A 305 -4.65 -19.79 8.88
N HIS A 306 -3.51 -19.90 8.20
CA HIS A 306 -3.15 -21.01 7.31
C HIS A 306 -1.83 -21.67 7.72
N PRO A 307 -1.81 -22.41 8.86
CA PRO A 307 -0.56 -22.95 9.43
C PRO A 307 0.18 -23.91 8.48
N ASP A 308 -0.52 -24.63 7.62
CA ASP A 308 0.10 -25.51 6.62
C ASP A 308 0.87 -24.73 5.56
N ALA A 309 0.29 -23.63 5.08
CA ALA A 309 0.99 -22.73 4.15
C ALA A 309 2.20 -22.06 4.83
N GLN A 310 2.07 -21.66 6.10
CA GLN A 310 3.16 -21.09 6.88
C GLN A 310 4.29 -22.09 7.07
N ARG A 311 3.99 -23.35 7.42
CA ARG A 311 4.99 -24.42 7.61
C ARG A 311 5.73 -24.71 6.31
N ARG A 312 5.01 -24.94 5.20
CA ARG A 312 5.60 -25.19 3.88
C ARG A 312 6.49 -24.03 3.43
N LEU A 313 6.06 -22.80 3.65
CA LEU A 313 6.86 -21.61 3.36
C LEU A 313 8.15 -21.60 4.18
N ARG A 314 8.08 -21.89 5.48
CA ARG A 314 9.26 -21.97 6.36
C ARG A 314 10.24 -23.05 5.92
N GLU A 315 9.76 -24.21 5.51
CA GLU A 315 10.58 -25.31 4.98
C GLU A 315 11.34 -24.87 3.72
N GLU A 316 10.68 -24.23 2.74
CA GLU A 316 11.34 -23.70 1.54
C GLU A 316 12.41 -22.66 1.89
N ILE A 317 12.08 -21.71 2.76
CA ILE A 317 12.99 -20.64 3.18
C ILE A 317 14.23 -21.23 3.83
N ARG A 318 14.08 -22.10 4.83
CA ARG A 318 15.20 -22.65 5.59
C ARG A 318 16.08 -23.59 4.79
N ALA A 319 15.53 -24.26 3.79
CA ALA A 319 16.29 -25.13 2.90
C ALA A 319 17.17 -24.35 1.91
N ASN A 320 16.85 -23.08 1.63
CA ASN A 320 17.46 -22.34 0.52
C ASN A 320 18.13 -21.02 0.91
N LEU A 321 17.78 -20.44 2.06
CA LEU A 321 18.36 -19.18 2.52
C LEU A 321 19.20 -19.37 3.78
N PRO A 322 20.24 -18.54 3.97
CA PRO A 322 21.05 -18.58 5.17
C PRO A 322 20.24 -18.12 6.39
N SER A 323 20.59 -18.65 7.55
CA SER A 323 20.05 -18.17 8.82
C SER A 323 20.27 -16.66 8.98
N PRO A 324 19.29 -15.93 9.53
CA PRO A 324 19.44 -14.51 9.88
C PRO A 324 20.65 -14.24 10.80
N ASP A 325 21.01 -15.20 11.66
CA ASP A 325 22.09 -15.06 12.63
C ASP A 325 23.46 -15.40 12.05
N SER A 326 23.55 -15.91 10.79
CA SER A 326 24.81 -16.31 10.14
C SER A 326 25.67 -15.14 9.66
N GLY A 327 25.10 -13.93 9.55
CA GLY A 327 25.77 -12.78 8.94
C GLY A 327 25.91 -12.84 7.43
N ALA A 328 25.41 -13.92 6.78
CA ALA A 328 25.47 -14.06 5.35
C ALA A 328 24.54 -13.08 4.62
N GLN A 329 25.04 -12.58 3.49
CA GLN A 329 24.28 -11.70 2.60
C GLN A 329 23.51 -12.54 1.58
N ILE A 330 22.37 -12.00 1.12
CA ILE A 330 21.60 -12.58 0.02
C ILE A 330 21.59 -11.67 -1.20
N THR A 331 21.24 -12.23 -2.32
CA THR A 331 21.04 -11.54 -3.60
C THR A 331 19.58 -11.64 -4.06
N ALA A 332 19.22 -10.84 -5.06
CA ALA A 332 17.91 -10.93 -5.71
C ALA A 332 17.61 -12.37 -6.19
N THR A 333 18.64 -13.04 -6.74
CA THR A 333 18.51 -14.40 -7.29
C THR A 333 18.15 -15.42 -6.22
N ASP A 334 18.59 -15.23 -4.98
CA ASP A 334 18.28 -16.17 -3.89
C ASP A 334 16.80 -16.12 -3.53
N ILE A 335 16.18 -14.93 -3.55
CA ILE A 335 14.72 -14.75 -3.35
C ILE A 335 13.93 -15.19 -4.59
N ASP A 336 14.38 -14.84 -5.81
CA ASP A 336 13.69 -15.18 -7.05
C ASP A 336 13.57 -16.70 -7.28
N ARG A 337 14.50 -17.46 -6.73
CA ARG A 337 14.52 -18.93 -6.80
C ARG A 337 13.53 -19.64 -5.88
N LEU A 338 12.84 -18.92 -5.01
CA LEU A 338 11.89 -19.48 -4.05
C LEU A 338 10.45 -19.36 -4.59
N PRO A 339 9.97 -20.36 -5.34
CA PRO A 339 8.69 -20.26 -6.03
C PRO A 339 7.51 -20.15 -5.05
N TYR A 340 7.56 -20.84 -3.92
CA TYR A 340 6.48 -20.79 -2.95
C TYR A 340 6.47 -19.49 -2.15
N LEU A 341 7.63 -18.92 -1.80
CA LEU A 341 7.73 -17.60 -1.20
C LEU A 341 7.10 -16.52 -2.13
N ASN A 342 7.47 -16.56 -3.41
CA ASN A 342 6.92 -15.61 -4.39
C ASN A 342 5.41 -15.83 -4.59
N ALA A 343 4.94 -17.08 -4.57
CA ALA A 343 3.52 -17.42 -4.64
C ALA A 343 2.73 -16.88 -3.44
N VAL A 344 3.23 -17.10 -2.22
CA VAL A 344 2.64 -16.59 -0.98
C VAL A 344 2.58 -15.06 -0.99
N CYS A 345 3.69 -14.39 -1.33
CA CYS A 345 3.75 -12.94 -1.41
C CYS A 345 2.74 -12.35 -2.41
N ASN A 346 2.65 -12.94 -3.61
CA ASN A 346 1.68 -12.51 -4.62
C ASN A 346 0.24 -12.75 -4.14
N GLU A 347 -0.04 -13.88 -3.49
CA GLU A 347 -1.39 -14.20 -3.01
C GLU A 347 -1.83 -13.27 -1.88
N ILE A 348 -0.95 -12.92 -0.94
CA ILE A 348 -1.25 -11.93 0.10
C ILE A 348 -1.59 -10.58 -0.53
N LEU A 349 -0.77 -10.12 -1.49
CA LEU A 349 -0.98 -8.86 -2.21
C LEU A 349 -2.24 -8.88 -3.09
N ARG A 350 -2.65 -10.04 -3.60
CA ARG A 350 -3.92 -10.21 -4.30
C ARG A 350 -5.09 -10.09 -3.34
N PHE A 351 -5.06 -10.90 -2.28
CA PHE A 351 -6.20 -11.08 -1.38
C PHE A 351 -6.47 -9.83 -0.53
N TYR A 352 -5.40 -9.24 0.02
CA TYR A 352 -5.45 -7.99 0.79
C TYR A 352 -4.50 -6.93 0.21
N ALA A 353 -4.85 -6.38 -0.96
CA ALA A 353 -4.14 -5.22 -1.48
C ALA A 353 -4.14 -4.08 -0.44
N PRO A 354 -2.97 -3.51 -0.07
CA PRO A 354 -2.89 -2.45 0.94
C PRO A 354 -3.79 -1.26 0.66
N VAL A 355 -3.93 -0.89 -0.63
CA VAL A 355 -4.85 0.17 -1.09
C VAL A 355 -6.06 -0.50 -1.74
N PRO A 356 -7.21 -0.60 -1.03
CA PRO A 356 -8.36 -1.36 -1.49
C PRO A 356 -9.11 -0.70 -2.65
N MET A 357 -9.00 0.62 -2.79
CA MET A 357 -9.61 1.39 -3.87
C MET A 357 -8.89 2.72 -4.10
N THR A 358 -8.98 3.24 -5.32
CA THR A 358 -8.55 4.59 -5.68
C THR A 358 -9.56 5.26 -6.59
N LEU A 359 -9.55 6.59 -6.61
CA LEU A 359 -10.52 7.40 -7.33
C LEU A 359 -9.87 8.20 -8.45
N ARG A 360 -10.64 8.42 -9.51
CA ARG A 360 -10.34 9.37 -10.58
C ARG A 360 -11.60 10.18 -10.87
N ASN A 361 -11.43 11.41 -11.33
CA ASN A 361 -12.50 12.20 -11.91
C ASN A 361 -12.25 12.36 -13.40
N ALA A 362 -13.28 12.23 -14.21
CA ALA A 362 -13.20 12.60 -15.62
C ALA A 362 -12.94 14.11 -15.75
N ASP A 363 -11.81 14.49 -16.36
CA ASP A 363 -11.42 15.91 -16.53
C ASP A 363 -12.16 16.58 -17.68
N ARG A 364 -12.71 15.78 -18.60
CA ARG A 364 -13.53 16.17 -19.74
C ARG A 364 -14.61 15.12 -19.98
N ASP A 365 -15.55 15.44 -20.86
CA ASP A 365 -16.46 14.45 -21.39
C ASP A 365 -15.67 13.39 -22.17
N THR A 366 -15.93 12.13 -21.90
CA THR A 366 -15.18 10.99 -22.45
C THR A 366 -16.06 9.75 -22.53
N THR A 367 -15.47 8.61 -22.85
CA THR A 367 -16.17 7.32 -22.85
C THR A 367 -15.35 6.25 -22.13
N ILE A 368 -16.02 5.25 -21.56
CA ILE A 368 -15.43 3.99 -21.09
C ILE A 368 -16.28 2.86 -21.65
N LEU A 369 -15.68 1.89 -22.33
CA LEU A 369 -16.39 0.79 -23.02
C LEU A 369 -17.54 1.26 -23.92
N GLY A 370 -17.34 2.39 -24.60
CA GLY A 370 -18.37 3.03 -25.42
C GLY A 370 -19.46 3.79 -24.68
N GLN A 371 -19.52 3.70 -23.34
CA GLN A 371 -20.49 4.45 -22.53
C GLN A 371 -20.00 5.87 -22.28
N PHE A 372 -20.88 6.84 -22.48
CA PHE A 372 -20.57 8.26 -22.25
C PHE A 372 -20.36 8.55 -20.78
N ILE A 373 -19.27 9.22 -20.44
CA ILE A 373 -18.86 9.62 -19.10
C ILE A 373 -18.74 11.14 -19.05
N PRO A 374 -19.68 11.83 -18.41
CA PRO A 374 -19.63 13.28 -18.28
C PRO A 374 -18.40 13.75 -17.49
N LYS A 375 -17.91 14.94 -17.81
CA LYS A 375 -16.89 15.63 -17.01
C LYS A 375 -17.31 15.70 -15.52
N GLY A 376 -16.39 15.42 -14.61
CA GLY A 376 -16.62 15.43 -13.17
C GLY A 376 -17.11 14.09 -12.59
N THR A 377 -17.54 13.14 -13.44
CA THR A 377 -17.92 11.81 -12.96
C THR A 377 -16.74 11.15 -12.24
N THR A 378 -17.01 10.60 -11.05
CA THR A 378 -15.98 9.88 -10.29
C THR A 378 -15.89 8.42 -10.74
N ILE A 379 -14.73 8.03 -11.19
CA ILE A 379 -14.38 6.64 -11.56
C ILE A 379 -13.73 5.96 -10.36
N VAL A 380 -14.25 4.82 -9.99
CA VAL A 380 -13.76 4.00 -8.87
C VAL A 380 -12.98 2.81 -9.44
N LEU A 381 -11.72 2.71 -9.05
CA LEU A 381 -10.83 1.60 -9.35
C LEU A 381 -10.60 0.86 -8.03
N ALA A 382 -11.08 -0.36 -7.92
CA ALA A 382 -11.11 -1.11 -6.67
C ALA A 382 -10.28 -2.40 -6.77
N PRO A 383 -8.95 -2.36 -6.41
CA PRO A 383 -8.14 -3.57 -6.31
C PRO A 383 -8.83 -4.72 -5.57
N TRP A 384 -9.49 -4.48 -4.44
CA TRP A 384 -10.17 -5.54 -3.72
C TRP A 384 -11.32 -6.20 -4.50
N ALA A 385 -12.02 -5.44 -5.34
CA ALA A 385 -13.08 -6.01 -6.20
C ALA A 385 -12.47 -6.83 -7.33
N ILE A 386 -11.48 -6.27 -8.03
CA ILE A 386 -10.83 -6.90 -9.18
C ILE A 386 -10.01 -8.13 -8.77
N ASN A 387 -9.16 -7.99 -7.75
CA ASN A 387 -8.27 -9.06 -7.29
C ASN A 387 -9.01 -10.27 -6.70
N THR A 388 -10.29 -10.13 -6.37
CA THR A 388 -11.12 -11.20 -5.79
C THR A 388 -12.40 -11.47 -6.60
N SER A 389 -12.44 -11.00 -7.84
CA SER A 389 -13.55 -11.28 -8.77
C SER A 389 -13.56 -12.75 -9.18
N LYS A 390 -14.66 -13.46 -8.98
CA LYS A 390 -14.82 -14.85 -9.43
C LYS A 390 -14.73 -14.98 -10.96
N GLU A 391 -15.20 -13.97 -11.67
CA GLU A 391 -15.10 -13.93 -13.14
C GLU A 391 -13.64 -13.93 -13.62
N LEU A 392 -12.74 -13.30 -12.86
CA LEU A 392 -11.33 -13.14 -13.25
C LEU A 392 -10.39 -14.19 -12.64
N TRP A 393 -10.74 -14.78 -11.51
CA TRP A 393 -9.87 -15.64 -10.72
C TRP A 393 -10.43 -17.05 -10.48
N GLY A 394 -11.68 -17.32 -10.90
CA GLY A 394 -12.37 -18.59 -10.66
C GLY A 394 -13.12 -18.62 -9.35
N ASP A 395 -13.73 -19.78 -9.04
CA ASP A 395 -14.63 -19.95 -7.89
C ASP A 395 -13.92 -19.76 -6.54
N ASP A 396 -12.64 -20.08 -6.47
CA ASP A 396 -11.76 -19.94 -5.30
C ASP A 396 -11.16 -18.51 -5.15
N ALA A 397 -11.68 -17.53 -5.88
CA ALA A 397 -11.22 -16.14 -5.85
C ALA A 397 -11.21 -15.51 -4.44
N LEU A 398 -12.12 -15.98 -3.56
CA LEU A 398 -12.28 -15.54 -2.17
C LEU A 398 -11.51 -16.40 -1.16
N GLU A 399 -10.67 -17.32 -1.63
CA GLU A 399 -9.82 -18.17 -0.82
C GLU A 399 -8.37 -17.70 -0.89
N PHE A 400 -7.65 -17.86 0.22
CA PHE A 400 -6.20 -17.68 0.25
C PHE A 400 -5.54 -18.97 -0.24
N ASN A 401 -5.11 -18.97 -1.48
CA ASN A 401 -4.55 -20.15 -2.15
C ASN A 401 -3.24 -19.79 -2.88
N PRO A 402 -2.07 -19.87 -2.22
CA PRO A 402 -0.79 -19.62 -2.87
C PRO A 402 -0.49 -20.55 -4.07
N ASP A 403 -1.04 -21.76 -4.08
CA ASP A 403 -0.79 -22.71 -5.17
C ASP A 403 -1.37 -22.25 -6.52
N ARG A 404 -2.26 -21.25 -6.54
CA ARG A 404 -2.69 -20.62 -7.80
C ARG A 404 -1.53 -20.02 -8.59
N TRP A 405 -0.46 -19.58 -7.92
CA TRP A 405 0.74 -19.00 -8.54
C TRP A 405 1.79 -20.05 -8.92
N MET A 406 1.55 -21.33 -8.55
CA MET A 406 2.46 -22.42 -8.83
C MET A 406 2.16 -23.07 -10.19
N GLY A 407 3.16 -23.69 -10.80
CA GLY A 407 3.02 -24.37 -12.09
C GLY A 407 3.42 -23.50 -13.28
N THR A 408 3.51 -24.15 -14.42
CA THR A 408 4.01 -23.55 -15.66
C THR A 408 3.13 -22.35 -16.12
N GLY A 409 3.76 -21.18 -16.30
CA GLY A 409 3.09 -19.96 -16.78
C GLY A 409 2.28 -19.22 -15.72
N ARG A 410 2.16 -19.73 -14.51
CA ARG A 410 1.30 -19.13 -13.46
C ARG A 410 2.02 -18.15 -12.53
N ALA A 411 3.33 -18.17 -12.45
CA ALA A 411 4.11 -17.39 -11.49
C ALA A 411 3.82 -15.86 -11.49
N ASN A 412 3.42 -15.31 -12.62
CA ASN A 412 3.09 -13.88 -12.77
C ASN A 412 1.60 -13.59 -12.96
N THR A 413 0.78 -14.59 -13.24
CA THR A 413 -0.64 -14.44 -13.59
C THR A 413 -1.58 -15.01 -12.53
N GLY A 414 -1.10 -15.95 -11.68
CA GLY A 414 -1.95 -16.69 -10.76
C GLY A 414 -3.05 -17.50 -11.47
N GLY A 415 -2.88 -17.77 -12.78
CA GLY A 415 -3.87 -18.44 -13.61
C GLY A 415 -4.94 -17.53 -14.19
N ALA A 416 -4.90 -16.23 -13.97
CA ALA A 416 -5.82 -15.27 -14.60
C ALA A 416 -5.42 -14.99 -16.06
N ASP A 417 -6.41 -14.78 -16.92
CA ASP A 417 -6.22 -14.55 -18.37
C ASP A 417 -5.72 -13.15 -18.70
N SER A 418 -5.84 -12.21 -17.78
CA SER A 418 -5.49 -10.80 -18.01
C SER A 418 -4.56 -10.27 -16.92
N ASN A 419 -3.54 -9.53 -17.32
CA ASN A 419 -2.68 -8.81 -16.37
C ASN A 419 -3.46 -7.80 -15.52
N TYR A 420 -4.59 -7.28 -16.02
CA TYR A 420 -5.45 -6.35 -15.28
C TYR A 420 -6.22 -7.01 -14.14
N SER A 421 -6.25 -8.33 -14.07
CA SER A 421 -6.84 -9.06 -12.94
C SER A 421 -6.09 -8.85 -11.63
N PHE A 422 -4.77 -8.60 -11.68
CA PHE A 422 -3.95 -8.24 -10.52
C PHE A 422 -3.74 -6.72 -10.46
N LEU A 423 -4.62 -6.02 -9.75
CA LEU A 423 -4.71 -4.56 -9.77
C LEU A 423 -3.98 -3.88 -8.60
N THR A 424 -3.31 -4.61 -7.73
CA THR A 424 -2.68 -4.11 -6.50
C THR A 424 -1.74 -2.92 -6.74
N PHE A 425 -1.00 -2.92 -7.84
CA PHE A 425 -0.07 -1.85 -8.20
C PHE A 425 -0.59 -0.93 -9.30
N LEU A 426 -1.85 -1.10 -9.71
CA LEU A 426 -2.44 -0.49 -10.90
C LEU A 426 -1.63 -0.84 -12.17
N HIS A 427 -2.01 -0.21 -13.30
CA HIS A 427 -1.36 -0.41 -14.60
C HIS A 427 -1.11 0.92 -15.32
N GLY A 428 -0.31 0.86 -16.38
CA GLY A 428 -0.05 1.98 -17.26
C GLY A 428 0.93 3.02 -16.71
N PRO A 429 0.98 4.21 -17.33
CA PRO A 429 1.96 5.24 -17.01
C PRO A 429 1.87 5.78 -15.58
N ARG A 430 0.76 5.54 -14.89
CA ARG A 430 0.49 5.97 -13.51
C ARG A 430 0.42 4.82 -12.51
N SER A 431 0.93 3.64 -12.89
CA SER A 431 1.11 2.49 -11.99
C SER A 431 2.11 2.81 -10.87
N CYS A 432 2.14 2.00 -9.84
CA CYS A 432 3.11 2.13 -8.76
C CYS A 432 4.54 2.12 -9.33
N ILE A 433 5.29 3.19 -9.07
CA ILE A 433 6.69 3.30 -9.51
C ILE A 433 7.59 2.37 -8.70
N GLY A 434 7.26 2.13 -7.43
CA GLY A 434 8.00 1.30 -6.48
C GLY A 434 7.58 -0.18 -6.47
N GLN A 435 6.86 -0.70 -7.47
CA GLN A 435 6.37 -2.08 -7.45
C GLN A 435 7.49 -3.11 -7.25
N ALA A 436 8.59 -3.00 -7.98
CA ALA A 436 9.73 -3.92 -7.86
C ALA A 436 10.39 -3.81 -6.48
N PHE A 437 10.58 -2.58 -5.99
CA PHE A 437 11.08 -2.30 -4.65
C PHE A 437 10.20 -2.94 -3.57
N ALA A 438 8.90 -2.65 -3.60
CA ALA A 438 7.96 -3.14 -2.59
C ALA A 438 7.85 -4.67 -2.57
N LYS A 439 7.87 -5.34 -3.73
CA LYS A 439 7.86 -6.81 -3.81
C LYS A 439 9.13 -7.42 -3.24
N ALA A 440 10.30 -6.83 -3.55
CA ALA A 440 11.59 -7.29 -3.04
C ALA A 440 11.70 -7.13 -1.52
N GLU A 441 11.36 -5.95 -1.01
CA GLU A 441 11.30 -5.64 0.42
C GLU A 441 10.37 -6.60 1.15
N PHE A 442 9.14 -6.75 0.65
CA PHE A 442 8.11 -7.61 1.24
C PHE A 442 8.55 -9.08 1.28
N ALA A 443 9.14 -9.60 0.21
CA ALA A 443 9.65 -10.99 0.17
C ALA A 443 10.77 -11.21 1.18
N CYS A 444 11.72 -10.26 1.34
CA CYS A 444 12.78 -10.38 2.34
C CYS A 444 12.23 -10.36 3.78
N LEU A 445 11.29 -9.47 4.07
CA LEU A 445 10.63 -9.40 5.40
C LEU A 445 9.88 -10.70 5.71
N VAL A 446 9.06 -11.18 4.76
CA VAL A 446 8.32 -12.45 4.92
C VAL A 446 9.30 -13.62 5.12
N ALA A 447 10.37 -13.70 4.31
CA ALA A 447 11.34 -14.78 4.41
C ALA A 447 11.99 -14.83 5.80
N VAL A 448 12.50 -13.71 6.31
CA VAL A 448 13.17 -13.68 7.61
C VAL A 448 12.19 -13.96 8.75
N TRP A 449 11.02 -13.32 8.75
CA TRP A 449 10.09 -13.43 9.87
C TRP A 449 9.45 -14.82 9.95
N ILE A 450 9.01 -15.38 8.81
CA ILE A 450 8.43 -16.74 8.78
C ILE A 450 9.49 -17.82 8.97
N GLY A 451 10.70 -17.58 8.50
CA GLY A 451 11.83 -18.46 8.78
C GLY A 451 12.16 -18.56 10.27
N LYS A 452 12.11 -17.44 11.00
CA LYS A 452 12.48 -17.34 12.43
C LYS A 452 11.36 -17.70 13.38
N PHE A 453 10.10 -17.32 13.07
CA PHE A 453 8.97 -17.42 13.98
C PHE A 453 7.86 -18.33 13.45
N GLU A 454 7.21 -19.02 14.36
CA GLU A 454 5.86 -19.52 14.20
C GLU A 454 4.89 -18.45 14.68
N MET A 455 3.86 -18.17 13.88
CA MET A 455 2.86 -17.15 14.10
C MET A 455 1.49 -17.78 14.31
N GLU A 456 0.85 -17.45 15.42
CA GLU A 456 -0.50 -17.91 15.77
C GLU A 456 -1.35 -16.69 16.16
N LEU A 457 -2.64 -16.71 15.83
CA LEU A 457 -3.58 -15.73 16.38
C LEU A 457 -3.89 -16.09 17.83
N PRO A 458 -3.86 -15.13 18.77
CA PRO A 458 -4.26 -15.36 20.15
C PRO A 458 -5.70 -15.91 20.26
N ASP A 459 -6.58 -15.47 19.36
CA ASP A 459 -7.93 -16.01 19.16
C ASP A 459 -8.04 -16.42 17.68
N PRO A 460 -8.10 -17.75 17.39
CA PRO A 460 -8.21 -18.25 16.01
C PRO A 460 -9.50 -17.83 15.30
N ASP A 461 -10.57 -17.55 16.04
CA ASP A 461 -11.87 -17.18 15.50
C ASP A 461 -12.07 -15.66 15.37
N VAL A 462 -11.04 -14.88 15.66
CA VAL A 462 -11.12 -13.41 15.58
C VAL A 462 -11.54 -12.95 14.19
N GLU A 463 -12.64 -12.20 14.14
CA GLU A 463 -13.03 -11.42 12.96
C GLU A 463 -12.42 -10.03 13.06
N LEU A 464 -11.52 -9.71 12.12
CA LEU A 464 -10.84 -8.41 12.13
C LEU A 464 -11.76 -7.31 11.59
N GLU A 465 -12.00 -6.31 12.42
CA GLU A 465 -12.50 -5.04 11.90
C GLU A 465 -11.40 -4.36 11.09
N ILE A 466 -11.76 -3.90 9.90
CA ILE A 466 -10.81 -3.22 9.02
C ILE A 466 -10.95 -1.70 9.19
N GLN A 467 -9.83 -1.06 9.51
CA GLN A 467 -9.78 0.39 9.56
C GLN A 467 -9.78 0.95 8.14
N SER A 468 -10.78 1.76 7.85
CA SER A 468 -10.88 2.51 6.60
C SER A 468 -9.92 3.70 6.59
N GLY A 469 -9.13 3.84 5.53
CA GLY A 469 -8.15 4.91 5.33
C GLY A 469 -7.63 4.89 3.90
N ILE A 470 -6.44 5.44 3.68
CA ILE A 470 -5.70 5.31 2.42
C ILE A 470 -5.30 3.84 2.25
N THR A 471 -4.82 3.22 3.32
CA THR A 471 -4.56 1.79 3.43
C THR A 471 -5.66 1.11 4.23
N ALA A 472 -5.96 -0.14 3.91
CA ALA A 472 -6.88 -1.00 4.64
C ALA A 472 -6.07 -1.95 5.54
N ARG A 473 -6.19 -1.78 6.85
CA ARG A 473 -5.46 -2.55 7.85
C ARG A 473 -6.36 -2.95 9.02
N PRO A 474 -6.00 -3.96 9.82
CA PRO A 474 -6.73 -4.29 11.02
C PRO A 474 -6.86 -3.08 11.95
N LYS A 475 -8.07 -2.84 12.45
CA LYS A 475 -8.34 -1.74 13.39
C LYS A 475 -7.71 -2.05 14.74
N GLY A 476 -6.90 -1.13 15.23
CA GLY A 476 -6.17 -1.32 16.48
C GLY A 476 -4.86 -2.09 16.34
N GLY A 477 -4.44 -2.41 15.11
CA GLY A 477 -3.25 -3.22 14.83
C GLY A 477 -3.56 -4.73 14.77
N LEU A 478 -2.51 -5.54 14.75
CA LEU A 478 -2.62 -7.00 14.77
C LEU A 478 -1.65 -7.58 15.80
N SER A 479 -2.19 -8.18 16.83
CA SER A 479 -1.42 -8.97 17.80
C SER A 479 -1.34 -10.42 17.33
N VAL A 480 -0.13 -10.98 17.31
CA VAL A 480 0.13 -12.40 17.04
C VAL A 480 1.00 -12.96 18.14
N LYS A 481 0.73 -14.21 18.50
CA LYS A 481 1.65 -15.00 19.33
C LYS A 481 2.80 -15.45 18.46
N LEU A 482 4.01 -15.04 18.82
CA LEU A 482 5.26 -15.47 18.19
C LEU A 482 5.92 -16.53 19.04
N THR A 483 6.32 -17.64 18.40
CA THR A 483 7.16 -18.68 19.00
C THR A 483 8.43 -18.79 18.14
N ILE A 484 9.60 -18.74 18.78
CA ILE A 484 10.87 -18.93 18.06
C ILE A 484 10.97 -20.37 17.63
N VAL A 485 11.28 -20.60 16.36
CA VAL A 485 11.50 -21.93 15.81
C VAL A 485 13.00 -22.20 15.74
N ASP A 486 13.46 -23.16 16.51
CA ASP A 486 14.88 -23.53 16.60
C ASP A 486 15.45 -24.07 15.27
N GLY A 487 16.77 -24.04 15.14
CA GLY A 487 17.50 -24.71 14.04
C GLY A 487 17.64 -23.88 12.78
N TRP A 488 17.49 -22.56 12.86
CA TRP A 488 17.78 -21.67 11.73
C TRP A 488 18.43 -20.37 12.20
#